data_bc0d0d77faa94c99a4334d75341b8079
#
_entry.id   bc0d0d77faa94c99a4334d75341b8079
#
_cell.length_a   1.000
_cell.length_b   1.000
_cell.length_c   1.000
_cell.angle_alpha   90.00
_cell.angle_beta   90.00
_cell.angle_gamma   90.00
#
_symmetry.space_group_name_H-M   'P 1'
#
loop_
_entity.id
_entity.type
_entity.pdbx_description
1 polymer ?
#
loop_
_entity_poly.entity_id
_entity_poly.type
_entity_poly.pdbx_seq_one_letter_code
_entity_poly.pdbx_strand_id
1 'polypeptide(L)'
;MERKSTSPAAQVLAPAVSEIRSLLEASRKNVAQQVNQELLLTYWKIGEVIVRYEQNDSIRAAYGEKTLSQLSRALTKELGKGFSRSNVYNMRQFYLSYPIFQTVSGKLSWSHYCELLSISDKEKRSFYEKEAVNSGWSVREMKRQVESSLFERLLLSRGDANKEQVLALAEKGVDYNKPEDIIKDPYVFEFLGLPEERPFLESDLEAALVRQIEDFLLELGRGFMFVGTQQRVTVNNSHYYVDMVFYNKILHAYVLIELKTTKLTPEAAGQINMYLNYYAAEVNDPEDNPPIGIILCTDKDSVAAEYALGGLSNQIFASRYVLYMPNKEQLIGQVEEVLKRWHSHEDE
;
A
#
# COMPACT_ATOMS: atom_id res chain seq x y z
N MET A 1 -37.17 3.51 -25.72
CA MET A 1 -36.50 3.92 -24.49
C MET A 1 -37.02 5.30 -24.09
N GLU A 2 -37.98 5.33 -23.18
CA GLU A 2 -38.63 6.58 -22.73
C GLU A 2 -37.67 7.31 -21.79
N ARG A 3 -37.24 8.50 -22.17
CA ARG A 3 -36.56 9.44 -21.28
C ARG A 3 -37.57 9.88 -20.22
N LYS A 4 -37.41 9.41 -18.98
CA LYS A 4 -38.15 9.96 -17.83
C LYS A 4 -37.78 11.45 -17.70
N SER A 5 -38.70 12.34 -18.12
CA SER A 5 -38.57 13.77 -17.89
C SER A 5 -38.66 14.01 -16.40
N THR A 6 -37.57 14.44 -15.77
CA THR A 6 -37.56 14.92 -14.39
C THR A 6 -38.42 16.19 -14.32
N SER A 7 -39.41 16.20 -13.42
CA SER A 7 -40.29 17.35 -13.18
C SER A 7 -39.45 18.60 -12.85
N PRO A 8 -39.83 19.81 -13.32
CA PRO A 8 -39.15 21.06 -12.99
C PRO A 8 -38.98 21.29 -11.47
N ALA A 9 -39.92 20.86 -10.64
CA ALA A 9 -39.82 20.90 -9.20
C ALA A 9 -38.73 19.99 -8.65
N ALA A 10 -38.43 18.84 -9.25
CA ALA A 10 -37.38 17.93 -8.87
C ALA A 10 -35.97 18.52 -9.17
N GLN A 11 -35.84 19.31 -10.24
CA GLN A 11 -34.60 20.00 -10.58
C GLN A 11 -34.28 21.14 -9.59
N VAL A 12 -35.26 21.87 -9.11
CA VAL A 12 -35.10 22.94 -8.12
C VAL A 12 -34.71 22.39 -6.74
N LEU A 13 -35.18 21.20 -6.38
CA LEU A 13 -34.91 20.57 -5.08
C LEU A 13 -33.62 19.74 -5.05
N ALA A 14 -33.06 19.38 -6.19
CA ALA A 14 -31.88 18.53 -6.28
C ALA A 14 -30.65 19.05 -5.49
N PRO A 15 -30.32 20.36 -5.51
CA PRO A 15 -29.22 20.89 -4.69
C PRO A 15 -29.46 20.72 -3.19
N ALA A 16 -30.68 21.04 -2.70
CA ALA A 16 -31.02 20.89 -1.30
C ALA A 16 -31.00 19.42 -0.84
N VAL A 17 -31.49 18.50 -1.68
CA VAL A 17 -31.40 17.06 -1.40
C VAL A 17 -29.95 16.58 -1.35
N SER A 18 -29.08 17.08 -2.23
CA SER A 18 -27.64 16.76 -2.23
C SER A 18 -26.97 17.28 -0.96
N GLU A 19 -27.24 18.51 -0.56
CA GLU A 19 -26.69 19.11 0.65
C GLU A 19 -27.15 18.37 1.92
N ILE A 20 -28.44 18.07 2.05
CA ILE A 20 -28.98 17.27 3.16
C ILE A 20 -28.33 15.88 3.20
N ARG A 21 -28.15 15.23 2.06
CA ARG A 21 -27.46 13.94 1.99
C ARG A 21 -26.04 14.04 2.50
N SER A 22 -25.27 15.03 2.05
CA SER A 22 -23.89 15.26 2.51
C SER A 22 -23.80 15.51 4.01
N LEU A 23 -24.75 16.29 4.57
CA LEU A 23 -24.83 16.53 6.02
C LEU A 23 -25.11 15.24 6.80
N LEU A 24 -26.02 14.41 6.31
CA LEU A 24 -26.34 13.11 6.95
C LEU A 24 -25.18 12.13 6.86
N GLU A 25 -24.49 12.06 5.72
CA GLU A 25 -23.32 11.21 5.54
C GLU A 25 -22.15 11.65 6.44
N ALA A 26 -21.88 12.95 6.50
CA ALA A 26 -20.88 13.51 7.42
C ALA A 26 -21.20 13.20 8.88
N SER A 27 -22.47 13.38 9.29
CA SER A 27 -22.91 13.07 10.65
C SER A 27 -22.75 11.59 11.00
N ARG A 28 -23.17 10.68 10.10
CA ARG A 28 -23.01 9.23 10.29
C ARG A 28 -21.53 8.82 10.41
N LYS A 29 -20.69 9.41 9.57
CA LYS A 29 -19.23 9.18 9.62
C LYS A 29 -18.64 9.63 10.95
N ASN A 30 -19.02 10.81 11.44
CA ASN A 30 -18.55 11.32 12.72
C ASN A 30 -18.97 10.44 13.90
N VAL A 31 -20.24 10.01 13.94
CA VAL A 31 -20.72 9.10 14.98
C VAL A 31 -19.97 7.77 14.95
N ALA A 32 -19.77 7.18 13.76
CA ALA A 32 -19.02 5.93 13.62
C ALA A 32 -17.57 6.08 14.12
N GLN A 33 -16.92 7.20 13.82
CA GLN A 33 -15.56 7.48 14.30
C GLN A 33 -15.51 7.64 15.84
N GLN A 34 -16.47 8.34 16.44
CA GLN A 34 -16.55 8.50 17.89
C GLN A 34 -16.76 7.15 18.61
N VAL A 35 -17.67 6.32 18.09
CA VAL A 35 -17.89 4.96 18.62
C VAL A 35 -16.63 4.12 18.53
N ASN A 36 -15.93 4.16 17.38
CA ASN A 36 -14.67 3.44 17.20
C ASN A 36 -13.59 3.92 18.18
N GLN A 37 -13.45 5.24 18.36
CA GLN A 37 -12.46 5.80 19.27
C GLN A 37 -12.74 5.42 20.73
N GLU A 38 -14.00 5.42 21.18
CA GLU A 38 -14.38 4.99 22.52
C GLU A 38 -14.12 3.49 22.72
N LEU A 39 -14.37 2.67 21.70
CA LEU A 39 -14.06 1.25 21.75
C LEU A 39 -12.54 1.00 21.89
N LEU A 40 -11.72 1.70 21.12
CA LEU A 40 -10.26 1.63 21.21
C LEU A 40 -9.75 2.07 22.59
N LEU A 41 -10.29 3.17 23.13
CA LEU A 41 -9.95 3.61 24.47
C LEU A 41 -10.32 2.58 25.52
N THR A 42 -11.48 1.95 25.39
CA THR A 42 -11.92 0.89 26.30
C THR A 42 -10.97 -0.30 26.26
N TYR A 43 -10.58 -0.78 25.08
CA TYR A 43 -9.64 -1.89 24.95
C TYR A 43 -8.24 -1.54 25.46
N TRP A 44 -7.80 -0.32 25.26
CA TRP A 44 -6.55 0.19 25.79
C TRP A 44 -6.57 0.20 27.35
N LYS A 45 -7.64 0.70 27.97
CA LYS A 45 -7.83 0.68 29.44
C LYS A 45 -7.91 -0.74 30.00
N ILE A 46 -8.55 -1.67 29.29
CA ILE A 46 -8.55 -3.08 29.70
C ILE A 46 -7.11 -3.63 29.65
N GLY A 47 -6.35 -3.31 28.62
CA GLY A 47 -4.93 -3.66 28.53
C GLY A 47 -4.11 -3.11 29.68
N GLU A 48 -4.33 -1.84 30.06
CA GLU A 48 -3.71 -1.20 31.23
C GLU A 48 -3.99 -1.96 32.52
N VAL A 49 -5.25 -2.32 32.74
CA VAL A 49 -5.66 -3.10 33.92
C VAL A 49 -4.94 -4.44 33.93
N ILE A 50 -4.90 -5.16 32.81
CA ILE A 50 -4.23 -6.47 32.71
C ILE A 50 -2.75 -6.34 33.08
N VAL A 51 -2.02 -5.39 32.50
CA VAL A 51 -0.60 -5.20 32.73
C VAL A 51 -0.32 -4.79 34.18
N ARG A 52 -1.12 -3.90 34.74
CA ARG A 52 -1.00 -3.48 36.15
C ARG A 52 -1.20 -4.65 37.14
N TYR A 53 -2.16 -5.55 36.86
CA TYR A 53 -2.36 -6.76 37.67
C TYR A 53 -1.23 -7.77 37.52
N GLU A 54 -0.60 -7.89 36.33
CA GLU A 54 0.57 -8.74 36.11
C GLU A 54 1.82 -8.22 36.85
N GLN A 55 1.92 -6.92 37.07
CA GLN A 55 3.06 -6.28 37.77
C GLN A 55 2.98 -6.40 39.29
N ASN A 56 1.80 -6.66 39.87
CA ASN A 56 1.66 -6.87 41.30
C ASN A 56 2.27 -8.23 41.70
N ASP A 57 3.28 -8.20 42.57
CA ASP A 57 4.22 -9.28 42.95
C ASP A 57 3.63 -10.63 43.35
N SER A 58 2.34 -10.73 43.67
CA SER A 58 1.68 -11.97 44.05
C SER A 58 1.38 -12.93 42.89
N ILE A 59 1.53 -12.49 41.64
CA ILE A 59 1.17 -13.27 40.42
C ILE A 59 2.39 -13.59 39.55
N ARG A 60 3.54 -12.98 39.84
CA ARG A 60 4.74 -12.95 38.99
C ARG A 60 5.45 -14.30 38.77
N ALA A 61 5.30 -15.24 39.67
CA ALA A 61 6.21 -16.39 39.70
C ALA A 61 5.74 -17.66 38.97
N ALA A 62 4.45 -17.78 38.54
CA ALA A 62 3.97 -19.03 38.02
C ALA A 62 3.02 -19.01 36.80
N TYR A 63 2.52 -17.87 36.30
CA TYR A 63 1.24 -17.94 35.58
C TYR A 63 0.99 -17.04 34.38
N GLY A 64 1.95 -16.37 33.75
CA GLY A 64 1.69 -15.42 32.65
C GLY A 64 0.62 -15.89 31.63
N GLU A 65 0.83 -17.00 30.95
CA GLU A 65 -0.12 -17.51 29.95
C GLU A 65 -1.38 -18.15 30.57
N LYS A 66 -1.25 -18.79 31.73
CA LYS A 66 -2.39 -19.40 32.43
C LYS A 66 -3.32 -18.32 32.99
N THR A 67 -2.78 -17.21 33.45
CA THR A 67 -3.56 -16.07 33.98
C THR A 67 -4.43 -15.43 32.91
N LEU A 68 -3.88 -15.14 31.71
CA LEU A 68 -4.67 -14.61 30.59
C LEU A 68 -5.79 -15.57 30.17
N SER A 69 -5.54 -16.88 30.17
CA SER A 69 -6.56 -17.88 29.85
C SER A 69 -7.68 -17.95 30.90
N GLN A 70 -7.33 -17.85 32.18
CA GLN A 70 -8.31 -17.79 33.28
C GLN A 70 -9.13 -16.51 33.25
N LEU A 71 -8.47 -15.35 33.03
CA LEU A 71 -9.13 -14.06 32.88
C LEU A 71 -10.09 -14.06 31.69
N SER A 72 -9.67 -14.56 30.53
CA SER A 72 -10.52 -14.71 29.36
C SER A 72 -11.78 -15.54 29.64
N ARG A 73 -11.63 -16.68 30.35
CA ARG A 73 -12.79 -17.52 30.74
C ARG A 73 -13.74 -16.79 31.69
N ALA A 74 -13.20 -16.12 32.70
CA ALA A 74 -13.99 -15.33 33.66
C ALA A 74 -14.77 -14.24 32.98
N LEU A 75 -14.09 -13.41 32.17
CA LEU A 75 -14.70 -12.31 31.42
C LEU A 75 -15.74 -12.81 30.41
N THR A 76 -15.48 -13.91 29.71
CA THR A 76 -16.44 -14.48 28.77
C THR A 76 -17.68 -15.01 29.48
N LYS A 77 -17.52 -15.61 30.68
CA LYS A 77 -18.64 -16.07 31.48
C LYS A 77 -19.52 -14.95 32.00
N GLU A 78 -18.90 -13.83 32.40
CA GLU A 78 -19.58 -12.69 33.04
C GLU A 78 -20.13 -11.68 32.04
N LEU A 79 -19.35 -11.34 31.00
CA LEU A 79 -19.62 -10.25 30.05
C LEU A 79 -19.97 -10.76 28.63
N GLY A 80 -19.85 -12.05 28.36
CA GLY A 80 -20.23 -12.63 27.08
C GLY A 80 -19.10 -12.60 26.03
N LYS A 81 -19.50 -12.55 24.75
CA LYS A 81 -18.58 -12.60 23.60
C LYS A 81 -17.71 -11.35 23.54
N GLY A 82 -16.48 -11.49 23.03
CA GLY A 82 -15.53 -10.37 22.86
C GLY A 82 -14.26 -10.52 23.70
N PHE A 83 -14.24 -11.44 24.68
CA PHE A 83 -13.11 -11.66 25.57
C PHE A 83 -12.41 -13.00 25.32
N SER A 84 -12.29 -13.42 24.05
CA SER A 84 -11.46 -14.57 23.68
C SER A 84 -10.02 -14.39 24.16
N ARG A 85 -9.29 -15.50 24.35
CA ARG A 85 -7.87 -15.44 24.76
C ARG A 85 -7.04 -14.54 23.84
N SER A 86 -7.24 -14.67 22.52
CA SER A 86 -6.55 -13.83 21.55
C SER A 86 -6.89 -12.36 21.70
N ASN A 87 -8.18 -12.04 21.93
CA ASN A 87 -8.60 -10.64 22.08
C ASN A 87 -8.07 -10.01 23.37
N VAL A 88 -8.12 -10.75 24.49
CA VAL A 88 -7.54 -10.32 25.78
C VAL A 88 -6.02 -10.12 25.66
N TYR A 89 -5.32 -11.01 24.94
CA TYR A 89 -3.91 -10.86 24.62
C TYR A 89 -3.65 -9.60 23.78
N ASN A 90 -4.45 -9.37 22.74
CA ASN A 90 -4.31 -8.19 21.89
C ASN A 90 -4.58 -6.88 22.67
N MET A 91 -5.55 -6.85 23.58
CA MET A 91 -5.79 -5.68 24.45
C MET A 91 -4.56 -5.38 25.30
N ARG A 92 -3.94 -6.42 25.90
CA ARG A 92 -2.69 -6.28 26.64
C ARG A 92 -1.54 -5.73 25.77
N GLN A 93 -1.32 -6.33 24.59
CA GLN A 93 -0.29 -5.90 23.64
C GLN A 93 -0.54 -4.49 23.13
N PHE A 94 -1.81 -4.11 22.96
CA PHE A 94 -2.20 -2.77 22.53
C PHE A 94 -1.72 -1.71 23.53
N TYR A 95 -1.97 -1.92 24.83
CA TYR A 95 -1.46 -1.03 25.87
C TYR A 95 0.07 -0.96 25.87
N LEU A 96 0.77 -2.09 25.77
CA LEU A 96 2.23 -2.15 25.75
C LEU A 96 2.85 -1.50 24.51
N SER A 97 2.19 -1.62 23.37
CA SER A 97 2.68 -1.07 22.10
C SER A 97 2.39 0.42 21.92
N TYR A 98 1.32 0.90 22.54
CA TYR A 98 0.85 2.28 22.49
C TYR A 98 0.69 2.84 23.91
N PRO A 99 1.82 3.15 24.60
CA PRO A 99 1.78 3.57 26.01
C PRO A 99 1.06 4.91 26.23
N ILE A 100 0.89 5.69 25.17
CA ILE A 100 0.18 6.96 25.17
C ILE A 100 -1.02 6.84 24.23
N PHE A 101 -2.25 6.75 24.77
CA PHE A 101 -3.46 6.56 23.96
C PHE A 101 -3.69 7.67 22.93
N GLN A 102 -3.26 8.90 23.21
CA GLN A 102 -3.40 10.03 22.28
C GLN A 102 -2.68 9.81 20.94
N THR A 103 -1.72 8.89 20.88
CA THR A 103 -1.03 8.51 19.63
C THR A 103 -1.83 7.52 18.78
N VAL A 104 -2.89 6.92 19.32
CA VAL A 104 -3.73 5.94 18.63
C VAL A 104 -4.64 6.66 17.63
N SER A 105 -4.57 6.25 16.36
CA SER A 105 -5.42 6.82 15.32
C SER A 105 -6.86 6.30 15.42
N GLY A 106 -7.80 7.19 15.64
CA GLY A 106 -9.25 6.89 15.58
C GLY A 106 -9.76 6.55 14.17
N LYS A 107 -8.94 6.68 13.14
CA LYS A 107 -9.30 6.33 11.75
C LYS A 107 -9.19 4.81 11.51
N LEU A 108 -8.43 4.10 12.31
CA LEU A 108 -8.26 2.63 12.22
C LEU A 108 -9.21 1.93 13.19
N SER A 109 -9.77 0.80 12.77
CA SER A 109 -10.61 -0.05 13.63
C SER A 109 -9.77 -0.95 14.53
N TRP A 110 -10.41 -1.56 15.54
CA TRP A 110 -9.77 -2.58 16.38
C TRP A 110 -9.14 -3.72 15.57
N SER A 111 -9.79 -4.16 14.51
CA SER A 111 -9.24 -5.22 13.64
C SER A 111 -7.95 -4.80 12.94
N HIS A 112 -7.80 -3.52 12.55
CA HIS A 112 -6.52 -3.02 12.04
C HIS A 112 -5.43 -3.08 13.11
N TYR A 113 -5.74 -2.67 14.35
CA TYR A 113 -4.78 -2.77 15.44
C TYR A 113 -4.40 -4.21 15.76
N CYS A 114 -5.34 -5.17 15.68
CA CYS A 114 -5.01 -6.59 15.84
C CYS A 114 -3.98 -7.07 14.81
N GLU A 115 -4.08 -6.64 13.55
CA GLU A 115 -3.08 -6.95 12.51
C GLU A 115 -1.74 -6.24 12.79
N LEU A 116 -1.76 -4.96 13.17
CA LEU A 116 -0.56 -4.20 13.53
C LEU A 116 0.20 -4.81 14.70
N LEU A 117 -0.51 -5.34 15.71
CA LEU A 117 0.09 -5.96 16.88
C LEU A 117 0.80 -7.29 16.57
N SER A 118 0.57 -7.90 15.40
CA SER A 118 1.33 -9.05 14.92
C SER A 118 2.74 -8.68 14.44
N ILE A 119 2.99 -7.39 14.19
CA ILE A 119 4.27 -6.86 13.74
C ILE A 119 5.10 -6.48 14.97
N SER A 120 6.15 -7.27 15.25
CA SER A 120 7.01 -7.06 16.42
C SER A 120 7.88 -5.81 16.31
N ASP A 121 8.39 -5.54 15.10
CA ASP A 121 9.21 -4.38 14.81
C ASP A 121 8.38 -3.09 14.92
N LYS A 122 8.86 -2.14 15.75
CA LYS A 122 8.16 -0.89 16.05
C LYS A 122 8.11 0.06 14.85
N GLU A 123 9.18 0.16 14.11
CA GLU A 123 9.32 1.06 12.97
C GLU A 123 8.44 0.56 11.83
N LYS A 124 8.54 -0.73 11.51
CA LYS A 124 7.69 -1.38 10.53
C LYS A 124 6.20 -1.29 10.87
N ARG A 125 5.83 -1.49 12.15
CA ARG A 125 4.45 -1.32 12.62
C ARG A 125 3.96 0.12 12.42
N SER A 126 4.79 1.11 12.77
CA SER A 126 4.48 2.53 12.58
C SER A 126 4.26 2.86 11.09
N PHE A 127 5.10 2.33 10.19
CA PHE A 127 4.93 2.46 8.75
C PHE A 127 3.54 1.96 8.29
N TYR A 128 3.17 0.71 8.62
CA TYR A 128 1.89 0.16 8.20
C TYR A 128 0.69 0.90 8.81
N GLU A 129 0.82 1.41 10.03
CA GLU A 129 -0.21 2.27 10.65
C GLU A 129 -0.42 3.54 9.84
N LYS A 130 0.67 4.25 9.48
CA LYS A 130 0.62 5.47 8.68
C LYS A 130 0.04 5.21 7.29
N GLU A 131 0.51 4.17 6.62
CA GLU A 131 0.02 3.81 5.29
C GLU A 131 -1.46 3.43 5.30
N ALA A 132 -1.92 2.66 6.28
CA ALA A 132 -3.33 2.32 6.41
C ALA A 132 -4.21 3.55 6.63
N VAL A 133 -3.74 4.53 7.42
CA VAL A 133 -4.44 5.81 7.63
C VAL A 133 -4.44 6.66 6.37
N ASN A 134 -3.29 6.81 5.72
CA ASN A 134 -3.10 7.70 4.57
C ASN A 134 -3.81 7.17 3.31
N SER A 135 -3.77 5.86 3.10
CA SER A 135 -4.36 5.18 1.94
C SER A 135 -5.81 4.75 2.19
N GLY A 136 -6.29 4.83 3.44
CA GLY A 136 -7.64 4.43 3.79
C GLY A 136 -7.88 2.92 3.62
N TRP A 137 -6.85 2.09 3.87
CA TRP A 137 -6.95 0.64 3.69
C TRP A 137 -8.02 0.02 4.57
N SER A 138 -8.74 -0.95 4.01
CA SER A 138 -9.49 -1.93 4.79
C SER A 138 -8.54 -2.90 5.51
N VAL A 139 -9.06 -3.63 6.48
CA VAL A 139 -8.28 -4.68 7.18
C VAL A 139 -7.70 -5.72 6.20
N ARG A 140 -8.47 -6.10 5.16
CA ARG A 140 -8.03 -7.06 4.15
C ARG A 140 -6.86 -6.51 3.32
N GLU A 141 -6.97 -5.26 2.88
CA GLU A 141 -5.91 -4.57 2.13
C GLU A 141 -4.65 -4.42 2.97
N MET A 142 -4.77 -3.96 4.21
CA MET A 142 -3.64 -3.85 5.12
C MET A 142 -2.94 -5.20 5.33
N LYS A 143 -3.72 -6.26 5.59
CA LYS A 143 -3.18 -7.61 5.75
C LYS A 143 -2.41 -8.06 4.51
N ARG A 144 -2.96 -7.87 3.31
CA ARG A 144 -2.27 -8.15 2.05
C ARG A 144 -0.94 -7.38 1.93
N GLN A 145 -0.92 -6.09 2.26
CA GLN A 145 0.30 -5.28 2.19
C GLN A 145 1.37 -5.74 3.20
N VAL A 146 0.95 -6.19 4.38
CA VAL A 146 1.86 -6.79 5.38
C VAL A 146 2.40 -8.15 4.89
N GLU A 147 1.54 -8.99 4.34
CA GLU A 147 1.92 -10.31 3.81
C GLU A 147 2.85 -10.20 2.59
N SER A 148 2.60 -9.24 1.70
CA SER A 148 3.45 -8.97 0.54
C SER A 148 4.72 -8.16 0.87
N SER A 149 4.97 -7.89 2.16
CA SER A 149 6.18 -7.20 2.63
C SER A 149 6.42 -5.83 1.96
N LEU A 150 5.37 -5.01 1.88
CA LEU A 150 5.42 -3.69 1.24
C LEU A 150 6.56 -2.82 1.76
N PHE A 151 6.80 -2.82 3.08
CA PHE A 151 7.87 -2.04 3.71
C PHE A 151 9.24 -2.38 3.13
N GLU A 152 9.57 -3.67 3.08
CA GLU A 152 10.85 -4.16 2.54
C GLU A 152 10.97 -3.88 1.04
N ARG A 153 9.90 -4.07 0.27
CA ARG A 153 9.89 -3.79 -1.18
C ARG A 153 10.13 -2.30 -1.49
N LEU A 154 9.58 -1.40 -0.70
CA LEU A 154 9.81 0.03 -0.85
C LEU A 154 11.26 0.41 -0.50
N LEU A 155 11.86 -0.20 0.50
CA LEU A 155 13.27 0.02 0.82
C LEU A 155 14.18 -0.48 -0.29
N LEU A 156 13.91 -1.67 -0.84
CA LEU A 156 14.68 -2.24 -1.94
C LEU A 156 14.55 -1.42 -3.24
N SER A 157 13.37 -0.85 -3.52
CA SER A 157 13.14 -0.05 -4.72
C SER A 157 13.91 1.27 -4.73
N ARG A 158 14.31 1.77 -3.56
CA ARG A 158 15.03 3.04 -3.40
C ARG A 158 16.56 2.90 -3.50
N GLY A 159 17.06 1.70 -3.84
CA GLY A 159 18.50 1.43 -3.96
C GLY A 159 19.18 1.40 -2.60
N ASP A 160 20.18 2.25 -2.40
CA ASP A 160 20.94 2.31 -1.14
C ASP A 160 20.06 2.81 0.01
N ALA A 161 19.24 1.90 0.56
CA ALA A 161 18.37 2.18 1.70
C ALA A 161 19.24 2.44 2.92
N ASN A 162 19.16 3.65 3.45
CA ASN A 162 19.88 4.05 4.65
C ASN A 162 18.92 4.15 5.85
N LYS A 163 19.48 4.30 7.05
CA LYS A 163 18.71 4.41 8.29
C LYS A 163 17.72 5.58 8.25
N GLU A 164 18.06 6.69 7.63
CA GLU A 164 17.20 7.87 7.51
C GLU A 164 15.98 7.59 6.66
N GLN A 165 16.12 6.84 5.56
CA GLN A 165 14.99 6.42 4.71
C GLN A 165 14.07 5.45 5.47
N VAL A 166 14.62 4.49 6.22
CA VAL A 166 13.84 3.59 7.07
C VAL A 166 13.03 4.37 8.11
N LEU A 167 13.68 5.29 8.80
CA LEU A 167 13.02 6.15 9.80
C LEU A 167 11.98 7.07 9.17
N ALA A 168 12.27 7.68 8.03
CA ALA A 168 11.32 8.53 7.32
C ALA A 168 10.06 7.77 6.89
N LEU A 169 10.21 6.55 6.37
CA LEU A 169 9.08 5.68 6.03
C LEU A 169 8.29 5.27 7.28
N ALA A 170 8.97 4.98 8.39
CA ALA A 170 8.33 4.60 9.64
C ALA A 170 7.59 5.78 10.31
N GLU A 171 8.13 6.99 10.20
CA GLU A 171 7.57 8.19 10.84
C GLU A 171 6.47 8.86 10.01
N LYS A 172 6.60 8.88 8.69
CA LYS A 172 5.72 9.65 7.79
C LYS A 172 4.83 8.77 6.90
N GLY A 173 5.22 7.52 6.67
CA GLY A 173 4.69 6.69 5.60
C GLY A 173 5.29 7.10 4.25
N VAL A 174 4.67 6.67 3.16
CA VAL A 174 5.13 7.03 1.81
C VAL A 174 4.71 8.47 1.50
N ASP A 175 5.69 9.29 1.17
CA ASP A 175 5.47 10.66 0.71
C ASP A 175 5.48 10.67 -0.84
N TYR A 176 4.32 10.92 -1.45
CA TYR A 176 4.11 10.86 -2.90
C TYR A 176 4.42 12.22 -3.56
N ASN A 177 5.64 12.69 -3.42
CA ASN A 177 6.06 13.99 -3.96
C ASN A 177 6.93 13.86 -5.21
N LYS A 178 7.48 12.66 -5.46
CA LYS A 178 8.40 12.40 -6.57
C LYS A 178 8.01 11.12 -7.30
N PRO A 179 8.40 10.99 -8.59
CA PRO A 179 8.16 9.76 -9.34
C PRO A 179 8.71 8.50 -8.67
N GLU A 180 9.86 8.58 -8.00
CA GLU A 180 10.47 7.45 -7.29
C GLU A 180 9.60 6.93 -6.15
N ASP A 181 8.72 7.76 -5.60
CA ASP A 181 7.87 7.39 -4.46
C ASP A 181 6.78 6.37 -4.84
N ILE A 182 6.41 6.29 -6.12
CA ILE A 182 5.41 5.32 -6.61
C ILE A 182 6.01 3.97 -7.00
N ILE A 183 7.34 3.87 -7.11
CA ILE A 183 8.01 2.66 -7.60
C ILE A 183 8.15 1.63 -6.48
N LYS A 184 7.89 0.38 -6.82
CA LYS A 184 8.11 -0.80 -5.97
C LYS A 184 9.00 -1.81 -6.69
N ASP A 185 9.76 -2.59 -5.96
CA ASP A 185 10.57 -3.67 -6.51
C ASP A 185 10.71 -4.84 -5.50
N PRO A 186 10.11 -5.99 -5.80
CA PRO A 186 9.23 -6.27 -6.93
C PRO A 186 7.79 -5.75 -6.72
N TYR A 187 7.03 -5.63 -7.83
CA TYR A 187 5.57 -5.64 -7.77
C TYR A 187 5.07 -7.06 -7.55
N VAL A 188 3.95 -7.22 -6.85
CA VAL A 188 3.41 -8.54 -6.47
C VAL A 188 2.04 -8.73 -7.10
N PHE A 189 1.93 -9.68 -8.02
CA PHE A 189 0.73 -9.96 -8.81
C PHE A 189 0.13 -11.34 -8.51
N GLU A 190 0.25 -11.82 -7.27
CA GLU A 190 -0.28 -13.11 -6.81
C GLU A 190 -1.78 -13.24 -7.02
N PHE A 191 -2.49 -12.12 -6.99
CA PHE A 191 -3.94 -12.04 -7.19
C PHE A 191 -4.36 -12.47 -8.60
N LEU A 192 -3.45 -12.47 -9.59
CA LEU A 192 -3.75 -12.94 -10.94
C LEU A 192 -3.96 -14.46 -11.00
N GLY A 193 -3.39 -15.22 -10.05
CA GLY A 193 -3.46 -16.68 -10.04
C GLY A 193 -2.80 -17.35 -11.25
N LEU A 194 -1.87 -16.65 -11.91
CA LEU A 194 -1.12 -17.18 -13.04
C LEU A 194 -0.02 -18.15 -12.57
N PRO A 195 0.22 -19.26 -13.28
CA PRO A 195 1.27 -20.21 -12.92
C PRO A 195 2.66 -19.64 -13.22
N GLU A 196 3.61 -19.82 -12.28
CA GLU A 196 4.99 -19.35 -12.41
C GLU A 196 5.78 -20.05 -13.54
N GLU A 197 5.50 -21.34 -13.74
CA GLU A 197 6.33 -22.21 -14.61
C GLU A 197 5.88 -22.25 -16.07
N ARG A 198 4.77 -21.64 -16.44
CA ARG A 198 4.27 -21.66 -17.82
C ARG A 198 4.57 -20.35 -18.52
N PRO A 199 5.18 -20.38 -19.72
CA PRO A 199 5.30 -19.19 -20.52
C PRO A 199 3.90 -18.68 -20.89
N PHE A 200 3.65 -17.41 -20.66
CA PHE A 200 2.43 -16.71 -21.07
C PHE A 200 2.81 -15.49 -21.92
N LEU A 201 1.88 -15.04 -22.73
CA LEU A 201 2.09 -13.88 -23.59
C LEU A 201 1.91 -12.58 -22.78
N GLU A 202 2.54 -11.50 -23.23
CA GLU A 202 2.33 -10.15 -22.66
C GLU A 202 0.85 -9.76 -22.69
N SER A 203 0.14 -10.12 -23.78
CA SER A 203 -1.31 -9.93 -23.90
C SER A 203 -2.14 -10.67 -22.86
N ASP A 204 -1.70 -11.86 -22.41
CA ASP A 204 -2.40 -12.63 -21.38
C ASP A 204 -2.23 -11.96 -20.01
N LEU A 205 -1.02 -11.48 -19.72
CA LEU A 205 -0.72 -10.71 -18.50
C LEU A 205 -1.53 -9.42 -18.48
N GLU A 206 -1.52 -8.65 -19.56
CA GLU A 206 -2.31 -7.42 -19.67
C GLU A 206 -3.80 -7.68 -19.44
N ALA A 207 -4.37 -8.67 -20.15
CA ALA A 207 -5.77 -9.03 -19.99
C ALA A 207 -6.11 -9.51 -18.57
N ALA A 208 -5.19 -10.18 -17.88
CA ALA A 208 -5.37 -10.58 -16.49
C ALA A 208 -5.36 -9.38 -15.53
N LEU A 209 -4.43 -8.44 -15.70
CA LEU A 209 -4.36 -7.19 -14.93
C LEU A 209 -5.61 -6.32 -15.11
N VAL A 210 -6.11 -6.21 -16.34
CA VAL A 210 -7.35 -5.46 -16.62
C VAL A 210 -8.57 -6.11 -15.97
N ARG A 211 -8.66 -7.44 -15.98
CA ARG A 211 -9.77 -8.15 -15.31
C ARG A 211 -9.75 -7.94 -13.79
N GLN A 212 -8.58 -7.73 -13.20
CA GLN A 212 -8.38 -7.52 -11.77
C GLN A 212 -7.82 -6.12 -11.47
N ILE A 213 -8.34 -5.12 -12.18
CA ILE A 213 -7.84 -3.75 -12.12
C ILE A 213 -7.88 -3.15 -10.71
N GLU A 214 -8.83 -3.54 -9.88
CA GLU A 214 -8.94 -3.06 -8.50
C GLU A 214 -7.74 -3.52 -7.66
N ASP A 215 -7.37 -4.81 -7.75
CA ASP A 215 -6.20 -5.36 -7.05
C ASP A 215 -4.90 -4.78 -7.64
N PHE A 216 -4.86 -4.54 -8.95
CA PHE A 216 -3.70 -3.90 -9.57
C PHE A 216 -3.55 -2.43 -9.12
N LEU A 217 -4.64 -1.66 -9.05
CA LEU A 217 -4.59 -0.29 -8.52
C LEU A 217 -4.16 -0.25 -7.06
N LEU A 218 -4.59 -1.23 -6.24
CA LEU A 218 -4.11 -1.38 -4.88
C LEU A 218 -2.60 -1.67 -4.84
N GLU A 219 -2.11 -2.53 -5.74
CA GLU A 219 -0.68 -2.81 -5.85
C GLU A 219 0.11 -1.60 -6.35
N LEU A 220 -0.39 -0.86 -7.33
CA LEU A 220 0.25 0.39 -7.78
C LEU A 220 0.36 1.41 -6.64
N GLY A 221 -0.68 1.58 -5.84
CA GLY A 221 -0.70 2.46 -4.68
C GLY A 221 -1.61 3.66 -4.84
N ARG A 222 -1.39 4.68 -4.00
CA ARG A 222 -2.25 5.86 -3.89
C ARG A 222 -2.18 6.77 -5.11
N GLY A 223 -3.33 7.34 -5.45
CA GLY A 223 -3.42 8.40 -6.45
C GLY A 223 -3.59 7.91 -7.90
N PHE A 224 -3.42 6.63 -8.17
CA PHE A 224 -3.57 6.08 -9.50
C PHE A 224 -5.03 6.07 -9.96
N MET A 225 -5.23 6.48 -11.20
CA MET A 225 -6.49 6.45 -11.91
C MET A 225 -6.25 5.75 -13.24
N PHE A 226 -7.04 4.72 -13.54
CA PHE A 226 -6.92 3.98 -14.79
C PHE A 226 -7.48 4.81 -15.95
N VAL A 227 -6.67 5.02 -16.99
CA VAL A 227 -7.03 5.75 -18.21
C VAL A 227 -7.44 4.76 -19.30
N GLY A 228 -6.64 3.73 -19.54
CA GLY A 228 -6.95 2.73 -20.55
C GLY A 228 -5.77 1.81 -20.87
N THR A 229 -6.03 0.85 -21.73
CA THR A 229 -5.02 -0.05 -22.30
C THR A 229 -4.86 0.19 -23.78
N GLN A 230 -3.75 -0.27 -24.34
CA GLN A 230 -3.44 -0.23 -25.78
C GLN A 230 -3.69 1.17 -26.37
N GLN A 231 -3.22 2.20 -25.63
CA GLN A 231 -3.39 3.60 -26.04
C GLN A 231 -2.49 3.90 -27.23
N ARG A 232 -3.13 4.30 -28.34
CA ARG A 232 -2.43 4.52 -29.60
C ARG A 232 -1.58 5.79 -29.56
N VAL A 233 -0.32 5.65 -29.88
CA VAL A 233 0.65 6.70 -30.16
C VAL A 233 0.95 6.71 -31.66
N THR A 234 0.82 7.85 -32.31
CA THR A 234 1.05 7.97 -33.75
C THR A 234 2.22 8.91 -34.02
N VAL A 235 3.31 8.36 -34.53
CA VAL A 235 4.49 9.14 -34.89
C VAL A 235 4.76 8.91 -36.38
N ASN A 236 4.75 9.96 -37.15
CA ASN A 236 5.07 9.95 -38.59
C ASN A 236 4.35 8.82 -39.38
N ASN A 237 3.02 8.71 -39.22
CA ASN A 237 2.14 7.69 -39.81
C ASN A 237 2.37 6.24 -39.31
N SER A 238 3.28 6.02 -38.38
CA SER A 238 3.43 4.73 -37.71
C SER A 238 2.61 4.72 -36.41
N HIS A 239 1.97 3.59 -36.16
CA HIS A 239 1.14 3.42 -34.97
C HIS A 239 1.81 2.48 -33.98
N TYR A 240 1.88 2.94 -32.74
CA TYR A 240 2.39 2.19 -31.59
C TYR A 240 1.33 2.18 -30.52
N TYR A 241 1.44 1.28 -29.54
CA TYR A 241 0.44 1.15 -28.50
C TYR A 241 1.13 1.00 -27.14
N VAL A 242 0.69 1.83 -26.18
CA VAL A 242 1.13 1.74 -24.79
C VAL A 242 0.27 0.69 -24.11
N ASP A 243 0.86 -0.30 -23.47
CA ASP A 243 0.13 -1.41 -22.86
C ASP A 243 -0.91 -0.91 -21.85
N MET A 244 -0.51 -0.11 -20.87
CA MET A 244 -1.42 0.45 -19.88
C MET A 244 -1.07 1.90 -19.57
N VAL A 245 -2.09 2.74 -19.44
CA VAL A 245 -1.97 4.16 -19.11
C VAL A 245 -2.77 4.46 -17.86
N PHE A 246 -2.13 5.13 -16.93
CA PHE A 246 -2.71 5.66 -15.71
C PHE A 246 -2.44 7.16 -15.61
N TYR A 247 -3.19 7.85 -14.77
CA TYR A 247 -2.90 9.18 -14.31
C TYR A 247 -2.74 9.16 -12.79
N ASN A 248 -1.65 9.69 -12.27
CA ASN A 248 -1.48 9.82 -10.82
C ASN A 248 -1.83 11.25 -10.39
N LYS A 249 -2.98 11.37 -9.69
CA LYS A 249 -3.53 12.67 -9.27
C LYS A 249 -2.72 13.37 -8.17
N ILE A 250 -1.80 12.68 -7.50
CA ILE A 250 -0.94 13.26 -6.45
C ILE A 250 0.29 13.87 -7.11
N LEU A 251 0.86 13.14 -8.07
CA LEU A 251 2.01 13.60 -8.86
C LEU A 251 1.62 14.51 -10.03
N HIS A 252 0.32 14.65 -10.34
CA HIS A 252 -0.19 15.35 -11.50
C HIS A 252 0.54 14.93 -12.78
N ALA A 253 0.64 13.65 -13.04
CA ALA A 253 1.38 13.08 -14.16
C ALA A 253 0.74 11.83 -14.73
N TYR A 254 0.83 11.64 -16.04
CA TYR A 254 0.56 10.37 -16.67
C TYR A 254 1.62 9.34 -16.28
N VAL A 255 1.20 8.09 -16.07
CA VAL A 255 2.08 6.95 -15.80
C VAL A 255 1.84 5.91 -16.88
N LEU A 256 2.84 5.71 -17.71
CA LEU A 256 2.82 4.75 -18.82
C LEU A 256 3.49 3.46 -18.36
N ILE A 257 2.80 2.34 -18.49
CA ILE A 257 3.32 1.03 -18.10
C ILE A 257 3.50 0.19 -19.35
N GLU A 258 4.70 -0.34 -19.50
CA GLU A 258 5.08 -1.33 -20.50
C GLU A 258 5.30 -2.68 -19.80
N LEU A 259 4.64 -3.73 -20.29
CA LEU A 259 4.71 -5.07 -19.71
C LEU A 259 5.68 -5.93 -20.52
N LYS A 260 6.57 -6.64 -19.83
CA LYS A 260 7.48 -7.63 -20.43
C LYS A 260 7.41 -8.93 -19.66
N THR A 261 7.18 -10.01 -20.37
CA THR A 261 7.23 -11.38 -19.80
C THR A 261 8.65 -11.95 -19.77
N THR A 262 9.61 -11.13 -20.13
CA THR A 262 11.04 -11.43 -20.15
C THR A 262 11.83 -10.43 -19.31
N LYS A 263 13.15 -10.51 -19.33
CA LYS A 263 14.03 -9.51 -18.73
C LYS A 263 13.96 -8.16 -19.47
N LEU A 264 14.34 -7.09 -18.77
CA LEU A 264 14.48 -5.76 -19.36
C LEU A 264 15.41 -5.78 -20.59
N THR A 265 14.98 -5.08 -21.66
CA THR A 265 15.77 -4.90 -22.88
C THR A 265 15.94 -3.43 -23.25
N PRO A 266 17.03 -3.04 -23.96
CA PRO A 266 17.21 -1.68 -24.43
C PRO A 266 16.08 -1.20 -25.36
N GLU A 267 15.49 -2.11 -26.14
CA GLU A 267 14.35 -1.80 -27.02
C GLU A 267 13.13 -1.35 -26.22
N ALA A 268 12.82 -2.02 -25.10
CA ALA A 268 11.73 -1.62 -24.22
C ALA A 268 11.97 -0.22 -23.62
N ALA A 269 13.21 0.07 -23.23
CA ALA A 269 13.61 1.41 -22.75
C ALA A 269 13.45 2.49 -23.82
N GLY A 270 13.87 2.19 -25.07
CA GLY A 270 13.69 3.10 -26.21
C GLY A 270 12.22 3.34 -26.55
N GLN A 271 11.40 2.28 -26.50
CA GLN A 271 9.97 2.32 -26.79
C GLN A 271 9.23 3.20 -25.78
N ILE A 272 9.42 2.98 -24.48
CA ILE A 272 8.74 3.78 -23.44
C ILE A 272 9.22 5.23 -23.47
N ASN A 273 10.50 5.49 -23.76
CA ASN A 273 11.02 6.84 -23.91
C ASN A 273 10.34 7.61 -25.06
N MET A 274 10.08 6.95 -26.19
CA MET A 274 9.31 7.52 -27.29
C MET A 274 7.88 7.88 -26.85
N TYR A 275 7.23 7.01 -26.08
CA TYR A 275 5.89 7.23 -25.55
C TYR A 275 5.86 8.42 -24.60
N LEU A 276 6.82 8.54 -23.69
CA LEU A 276 6.92 9.67 -22.77
C LEU A 276 7.08 10.99 -23.52
N ASN A 277 7.94 11.04 -24.52
CA ASN A 277 8.12 12.24 -25.34
C ASN A 277 6.83 12.62 -26.09
N TYR A 278 6.09 11.64 -26.61
CA TYR A 278 4.79 11.87 -27.25
C TYR A 278 3.75 12.40 -26.26
N TYR A 279 3.65 11.80 -25.08
CA TYR A 279 2.70 12.24 -24.05
C TYR A 279 3.04 13.66 -23.56
N ALA A 280 4.31 13.95 -23.36
CA ALA A 280 4.76 15.29 -22.97
C ALA A 280 4.45 16.38 -24.02
N ALA A 281 4.48 16.02 -25.32
CA ALA A 281 4.27 16.96 -26.40
C ALA A 281 2.80 17.10 -26.83
N GLU A 282 2.04 15.99 -26.81
CA GLU A 282 0.74 15.90 -27.51
C GLU A 282 -0.45 15.58 -26.58
N VAL A 283 -0.18 15.09 -25.34
CA VAL A 283 -1.25 14.60 -24.46
C VAL A 283 -1.33 15.37 -23.14
N ASN A 284 -0.19 15.75 -22.54
CA ASN A 284 -0.16 16.47 -21.28
C ASN A 284 -0.86 17.82 -21.38
N ASP A 285 -1.63 18.15 -20.35
CA ASP A 285 -2.07 19.52 -20.14
C ASP A 285 -0.91 20.40 -19.64
N PRO A 286 -0.97 21.76 -19.82
CA PRO A 286 0.10 22.65 -19.36
C PRO A 286 0.39 22.59 -17.84
N GLU A 287 -0.56 22.11 -17.06
CA GLU A 287 -0.46 21.97 -15.59
C GLU A 287 0.09 20.62 -15.16
N ASP A 288 0.22 19.66 -16.09
CA ASP A 288 0.75 18.33 -15.79
C ASP A 288 2.27 18.35 -15.65
N ASN A 289 2.74 17.56 -14.71
CA ASN A 289 4.16 17.25 -14.62
C ASN A 289 4.59 16.29 -15.74
N PRO A 290 5.89 16.17 -16.04
CA PRO A 290 6.38 15.25 -17.05
C PRO A 290 5.88 13.82 -16.81
N PRO A 291 5.49 13.09 -17.88
CA PRO A 291 4.96 11.73 -17.74
C PRO A 291 6.03 10.76 -17.26
N ILE A 292 5.60 9.73 -16.55
CA ILE A 292 6.44 8.72 -15.89
C ILE A 292 6.29 7.39 -16.64
N GLY A 293 7.40 6.73 -16.93
CA GLY A 293 7.44 5.41 -17.56
C GLY A 293 7.84 4.32 -16.56
N ILE A 294 7.09 3.22 -16.53
CA ILE A 294 7.42 2.04 -15.74
C ILE A 294 7.48 0.83 -16.65
N ILE A 295 8.63 0.16 -16.72
CA ILE A 295 8.78 -1.11 -17.40
C ILE A 295 8.69 -2.22 -16.36
N LEU A 296 7.64 -3.03 -16.44
CA LEU A 296 7.44 -4.20 -15.57
C LEU A 296 7.97 -5.44 -16.28
N CYS A 297 8.98 -6.09 -15.72
CA CYS A 297 9.66 -7.24 -16.30
C CYS A 297 9.84 -8.37 -15.27
N THR A 298 10.14 -9.58 -15.73
CA THR A 298 10.34 -10.73 -14.83
C THR A 298 11.69 -10.68 -14.13
N ASP A 299 12.69 -10.08 -14.77
CA ASP A 299 14.03 -9.94 -14.24
C ASP A 299 14.70 -8.66 -14.75
N LYS A 300 15.56 -8.08 -13.92
CA LYS A 300 16.39 -6.95 -14.29
C LYS A 300 17.82 -7.17 -13.77
N ASP A 301 18.79 -7.14 -14.66
CA ASP A 301 20.17 -6.94 -14.28
C ASP A 301 20.36 -5.45 -13.98
N SER A 302 20.78 -5.14 -12.75
CA SER A 302 20.93 -3.75 -12.29
C SER A 302 21.91 -2.96 -13.15
N VAL A 303 23.02 -3.58 -13.57
CA VAL A 303 24.04 -2.97 -14.43
C VAL A 303 23.48 -2.74 -15.83
N ALA A 304 22.83 -3.76 -16.41
CA ALA A 304 22.21 -3.62 -17.75
C ALA A 304 21.08 -2.59 -17.76
N ALA A 305 20.30 -2.50 -16.66
CA ALA A 305 19.25 -1.50 -16.51
C ALA A 305 19.82 -0.08 -16.43
N GLU A 306 20.91 0.12 -15.67
CA GLU A 306 21.60 1.41 -15.58
C GLU A 306 22.09 1.88 -16.96
N TYR A 307 22.72 0.99 -17.74
CA TYR A 307 23.15 1.35 -19.10
C TYR A 307 21.99 1.53 -20.07
N ALA A 308 20.93 0.73 -19.99
CA ALA A 308 19.78 0.84 -20.88
C ALA A 308 18.96 2.12 -20.62
N LEU A 309 18.90 2.58 -19.37
CA LEU A 309 18.18 3.78 -18.97
C LEU A 309 19.11 5.01 -18.91
N GLY A 310 20.43 4.80 -18.85
CA GLY A 310 21.41 5.87 -18.79
C GLY A 310 21.33 6.80 -20.00
N GLY A 311 21.21 8.11 -19.74
CA GLY A 311 21.08 9.14 -20.78
C GLY A 311 19.67 9.29 -21.38
N LEU A 312 18.70 8.46 -20.98
CA LEU A 312 17.29 8.67 -21.25
C LEU A 312 16.65 9.63 -20.23
N SER A 313 15.35 9.87 -20.36
CA SER A 313 14.59 10.64 -19.39
C SER A 313 14.74 10.05 -17.98
N ASN A 314 15.00 10.91 -16.97
CA ASN A 314 15.03 10.52 -15.56
C ASN A 314 13.66 10.04 -15.01
N GLN A 315 12.64 9.98 -15.87
CA GLN A 315 11.26 9.56 -15.55
C GLN A 315 10.99 8.10 -15.96
N ILE A 316 12.01 7.32 -16.34
CA ILE A 316 11.85 5.90 -16.72
C ILE A 316 12.41 5.02 -15.61
N PHE A 317 11.56 4.12 -15.13
CA PHE A 317 11.86 3.15 -14.10
C PHE A 317 11.66 1.72 -14.61
N ALA A 318 12.56 0.83 -14.26
CA ALA A 318 12.39 -0.60 -14.48
C ALA A 318 12.17 -1.28 -13.13
N SER A 319 11.13 -2.10 -13.05
CA SER A 319 10.81 -2.88 -11.85
C SER A 319 10.50 -4.32 -12.20
N ARG A 320 10.90 -5.22 -11.31
CA ARG A 320 10.49 -6.62 -11.42
C ARG A 320 9.04 -6.77 -10.96
N TYR A 321 8.40 -7.83 -11.45
CA TYR A 321 7.18 -8.33 -10.86
C TYR A 321 7.30 -9.82 -10.55
N VAL A 322 6.54 -10.27 -9.56
CA VAL A 322 6.41 -11.68 -9.17
C VAL A 322 4.94 -12.07 -9.12
N LEU A 323 4.64 -13.33 -9.48
CA LEU A 323 3.26 -13.86 -9.53
C LEU A 323 2.86 -14.60 -8.25
N TYR A 324 3.67 -14.51 -7.21
CA TYR A 324 3.48 -15.18 -5.92
C TYR A 324 3.81 -14.24 -4.77
N MET A 325 3.34 -14.58 -3.57
CA MET A 325 3.75 -13.86 -2.36
C MET A 325 5.24 -14.05 -2.13
N PRO A 326 6.02 -12.97 -2.00
CA PRO A 326 7.46 -13.08 -1.80
C PRO A 326 7.78 -13.72 -0.45
N ASN A 327 8.88 -14.47 -0.41
CA ASN A 327 9.39 -14.99 0.85
C ASN A 327 9.90 -13.84 1.73
N LYS A 328 9.25 -13.68 2.89
CA LYS A 328 9.52 -12.59 3.81
C LYS A 328 10.94 -12.61 4.35
N GLU A 329 11.47 -13.79 4.68
CA GLU A 329 12.83 -13.95 5.20
C GLU A 329 13.87 -13.55 4.15
N GLN A 330 13.63 -13.88 2.89
CA GLN A 330 14.50 -13.49 1.78
C GLN A 330 14.51 -11.97 1.58
N LEU A 331 13.35 -11.31 1.60
CA LEU A 331 13.28 -9.86 1.49
C LEU A 331 13.97 -9.16 2.67
N ILE A 332 13.74 -9.63 3.89
CA ILE A 332 14.43 -9.10 5.08
C ILE A 332 15.94 -9.24 4.94
N GLY A 333 16.42 -10.42 4.52
CA GLY A 333 17.85 -10.66 4.29
C GLY A 333 18.43 -9.71 3.24
N GLN A 334 17.73 -9.44 2.15
CA GLN A 334 18.15 -8.46 1.13
C GLN A 334 18.24 -7.03 1.69
N VAL A 335 17.25 -6.60 2.47
CA VAL A 335 17.27 -5.28 3.14
C VAL A 335 18.44 -5.19 4.13
N GLU A 336 18.67 -6.24 4.92
CA GLU A 336 19.81 -6.30 5.86
C GLU A 336 21.15 -6.25 5.15
N GLU A 337 21.30 -6.89 3.98
CA GLU A 337 22.52 -6.80 3.17
C GLU A 337 22.75 -5.39 2.64
N VAL A 338 21.70 -4.71 2.16
CA VAL A 338 21.78 -3.31 1.72
C VAL A 338 22.21 -2.42 2.90
N LEU A 339 21.58 -2.57 4.07
CA LEU A 339 21.91 -1.81 5.26
C LEU A 339 23.34 -2.08 5.76
N LYS A 340 23.84 -3.34 5.68
CA LYS A 340 25.22 -3.68 6.07
C LYS A 340 26.26 -3.05 5.15
N ARG A 341 26.04 -3.06 3.83
CA ARG A 341 26.94 -2.39 2.87
C ARG A 341 27.06 -0.90 3.17
N TRP A 342 25.95 -0.28 3.54
CA TRP A 342 25.96 1.13 3.89
C TRP A 342 26.81 1.43 5.15
N HIS A 343 26.67 0.63 6.23
CA HIS A 343 27.48 0.81 7.44
C HIS A 343 28.99 0.60 7.21
N SER A 344 29.38 -0.27 6.26
CA SER A 344 30.79 -0.47 5.93
C SER A 344 31.41 0.70 5.15
N HIS A 345 30.62 1.60 4.57
CA HIS A 345 31.11 2.79 3.90
C HIS A 345 31.14 4.04 4.79
N GLU A 346 30.50 4.02 5.98
CA GLU A 346 30.63 5.11 6.97
C GLU A 346 31.92 4.99 7.83
N ASP A 347 32.51 3.79 7.88
CA ASP A 347 33.72 3.51 8.66
C ASP A 347 35.04 3.69 7.85
N GLU A 348 34.96 4.05 6.55
CA GLU A 348 36.11 4.45 5.71
C GLU A 348 36.14 5.97 5.47
#